data_1407fabdf5afcf7da2c594c1fe8fce95
#
_entry.id   1407fabdf5afcf7da2c594c1fe8fce95
#
_cell.length_a   1.000
_cell.length_b   1.000
_cell.length_c   1.000
_cell.angle_alpha   90.00
_cell.angle_beta   90.00
_cell.angle_gamma   90.00
#
_symmetry.space_group_name_H-M   'P 1'
#
loop_
_entity.id
_entity.type
_entity.pdbx_description
1 polymer ?
#
loop_
_entity_poly.entity_id
_entity_poly.type
_entity_poly.pdbx_seq_one_letter_code
_entity_poly.pdbx_strand_id
1 'polypeptide(L)'
;MRTPRILVAATLLTSAILPAQTNFCTQIKALVQDSPAHWGISIATLDGAPLCALNDAQLFRPASNAKLFTTAAALAILGPDHTFETKVTGKLDPATGIVHGDLTLVGGGDANLDSGDLPYQPGQPTPAKPFAFHDLEDLAAQLVAKGVKAITGDIVGDDTLFPYEPYQPSWELGDLVWGYGAPVSALTIVDNQLKLTITPGNALGSRNVNAPNMLNQNGVPYYTVNSDVAAVSQASQQSIEVRRSPGSRTLYLVGTILLNAPPDLEEVSIDDPALYAAVAFRQVLAAHGIKAMGKERAAHDTLNIGGPNFLSRLKEPLDFESAWLNRGAVSFSCLGNDAEPTLAKIYSAPIAQDIVFTDKTSQDLHAELLLHAIGGVAPCWHGSTVAGARMVRAFLIRAGIGPDDFLFYDGSGLSSHDLVTPRATTQLLAYAAKQPWFANFKAALPIGGVDGSLTNRFTGQDEPQLSGKVFAKTGTLGESRALSGYLTAFSGQTLIFSILADNHPPGTTTDRALTDQIVALTAAAN
;
A
#
# COMPACT_ATOMS: atom_id res chain seq x y z
N MET A 1 22.04 -11.56 79.52
CA MET A 1 21.06 -10.92 78.64
C MET A 1 21.16 -11.58 77.23
N ARG A 2 20.17 -12.37 76.90
CA ARG A 2 20.13 -13.09 75.58
C ARG A 2 19.14 -12.32 74.68
N THR A 3 19.61 -11.80 73.55
CA THR A 3 18.78 -11.18 72.51
C THR A 3 18.09 -12.24 71.63
N PRO A 4 16.78 -12.10 71.33
CA PRO A 4 16.10 -13.04 70.43
C PRO A 4 16.38 -12.71 68.95
N ARG A 5 16.73 -13.71 68.18
CA ARG A 5 16.79 -13.64 66.70
C ARG A 5 15.38 -13.80 66.13
N ILE A 6 14.89 -12.78 65.44
CA ILE A 6 13.65 -12.85 64.65
C ILE A 6 14.00 -13.47 63.29
N LEU A 7 13.41 -14.64 63.01
CA LEU A 7 13.46 -15.31 61.73
C LEU A 7 12.34 -14.69 60.85
N VAL A 8 12.69 -13.95 59.83
CA VAL A 8 11.74 -13.49 58.77
C VAL A 8 11.62 -14.62 57.76
N ALA A 9 10.49 -15.32 57.76
CA ALA A 9 10.14 -16.24 56.69
C ALA A 9 9.67 -15.48 55.46
N ALA A 10 10.48 -15.46 54.41
CA ALA A 10 10.08 -14.95 53.09
C ALA A 10 9.24 -16.05 52.41
N THR A 11 7.93 -15.87 52.36
CA THR A 11 7.02 -16.71 51.57
C THR A 11 7.19 -16.34 50.10
N LEU A 12 7.83 -17.21 49.34
CA LEU A 12 7.84 -17.17 47.87
C LEU A 12 6.44 -17.54 47.36
N LEU A 13 5.67 -16.56 46.95
CA LEU A 13 4.48 -16.75 46.10
C LEU A 13 4.96 -17.12 44.70
N THR A 14 5.16 -18.39 44.43
CA THR A 14 5.27 -18.91 43.06
C THR A 14 3.88 -18.91 42.44
N SER A 15 3.62 -17.92 41.57
CA SER A 15 2.40 -17.85 40.79
C SER A 15 2.24 -19.10 39.94
N ALA A 16 1.19 -19.88 40.21
CA ALA A 16 0.80 -21.05 39.43
C ALA A 16 0.14 -20.68 38.10
N ILE A 17 0.87 -19.99 37.22
CA ILE A 17 0.39 -19.59 35.87
C ILE A 17 0.84 -20.61 34.78
N LEU A 18 1.72 -21.54 35.09
CA LEU A 18 2.37 -22.42 34.10
C LEU A 18 1.54 -23.52 33.42
N PRO A 19 0.46 -24.12 33.94
CA PRO A 19 -0.17 -25.22 33.21
C PRO A 19 -1.16 -24.82 32.10
N ALA A 20 -1.79 -23.66 32.15
CA ALA A 20 -2.75 -23.23 31.13
C ALA A 20 -2.05 -22.69 29.84
N GLN A 21 -0.96 -21.96 29.99
CA GLN A 21 -0.20 -21.40 28.86
C GLN A 21 0.52 -22.47 28.02
N THR A 22 0.99 -23.56 28.63
CA THR A 22 1.60 -24.66 27.89
C THR A 22 0.58 -25.44 27.08
N ASN A 23 -0.70 -25.43 27.47
CA ASN A 23 -1.75 -26.20 26.80
C ASN A 23 -2.20 -25.55 25.47
N PHE A 24 -2.45 -24.23 25.40
CA PHE A 24 -2.96 -23.62 24.16
C PHE A 24 -1.90 -23.60 23.04
N CYS A 25 -0.63 -23.36 23.36
CA CYS A 25 0.44 -23.42 22.37
C CYS A 25 0.61 -24.84 21.80
N THR A 26 0.42 -25.86 22.60
CA THR A 26 0.41 -27.25 22.14
C THR A 26 -0.79 -27.55 21.23
N GLN A 27 -1.96 -26.99 21.54
CA GLN A 27 -3.15 -27.12 20.69
C GLN A 27 -2.95 -26.40 19.34
N ILE A 28 -2.37 -25.20 19.34
CA ILE A 28 -2.04 -24.46 18.11
C ILE A 28 -1.08 -25.29 17.23
N LYS A 29 -0.02 -25.86 17.81
CA LYS A 29 0.94 -26.70 17.08
C LYS A 29 0.28 -27.94 16.49
N ALA A 30 -0.60 -28.60 17.24
CA ALA A 30 -1.36 -29.75 16.77
C ALA A 30 -2.33 -29.39 15.64
N LEU A 31 -2.93 -28.19 15.67
CA LEU A 31 -3.86 -27.72 14.65
C LEU A 31 -3.22 -27.61 13.26
N VAL A 32 -1.95 -27.22 13.19
CA VAL A 32 -1.22 -27.02 11.93
C VAL A 32 -0.29 -28.17 11.56
N GLN A 33 -0.20 -29.21 12.41
CA GLN A 33 0.76 -30.31 12.26
C GLN A 33 0.61 -31.06 10.93
N ASP A 34 -0.64 -31.33 10.53
CA ASP A 34 -0.96 -32.08 9.31
C ASP A 34 -1.22 -31.19 8.09
N SER A 35 -1.02 -29.87 8.24
CA SER A 35 -1.14 -28.92 7.12
C SER A 35 0.04 -29.08 6.17
N PRO A 36 -0.19 -29.08 4.84
CA PRO A 36 0.90 -29.10 3.86
C PRO A 36 1.70 -27.78 3.82
N ALA A 37 1.15 -26.69 4.36
CA ALA A 37 1.83 -25.40 4.40
C ALA A 37 2.91 -25.36 5.49
N HIS A 38 3.91 -24.51 5.27
CA HIS A 38 4.93 -24.20 6.27
C HIS A 38 4.43 -23.05 7.17
N TRP A 39 4.33 -23.29 8.48
CA TRP A 39 3.76 -22.35 9.43
C TRP A 39 4.81 -21.70 10.31
N GLY A 40 4.71 -20.37 10.42
CA GLY A 40 5.44 -19.53 11.37
C GLY A 40 4.46 -18.78 12.27
N ILE A 41 4.57 -18.95 13.59
CA ILE A 41 3.63 -18.37 14.56
C ILE A 41 4.42 -17.76 15.71
N SER A 42 4.09 -16.51 16.05
CA SER A 42 4.55 -15.82 17.25
C SER A 42 3.37 -15.15 17.93
N ILE A 43 3.14 -15.46 19.21
CA ILE A 43 2.11 -14.86 20.05
C ILE A 43 2.78 -14.32 21.30
N ALA A 44 2.49 -13.08 21.67
CA ALA A 44 3.11 -12.39 22.78
C ALA A 44 2.10 -11.50 23.52
N THR A 45 2.45 -11.10 24.74
CA THR A 45 1.77 -10.02 25.45
C THR A 45 2.07 -8.68 24.80
N LEU A 46 1.32 -7.62 25.15
CA LEU A 46 1.48 -6.29 24.55
C LEU A 46 2.88 -5.69 24.81
N ASP A 47 3.55 -6.06 25.90
CA ASP A 47 4.91 -5.67 26.22
C ASP A 47 6.00 -6.52 25.55
N GLY A 48 5.59 -7.58 24.81
CA GLY A 48 6.47 -8.42 24.01
C GLY A 48 6.92 -9.72 24.68
N ALA A 49 6.38 -10.08 25.86
CA ALA A 49 6.70 -11.37 26.48
C ALA A 49 6.09 -12.54 25.67
N PRO A 50 6.88 -13.55 25.27
CA PRO A 50 6.40 -14.63 24.42
C PRO A 50 5.42 -15.57 25.15
N LEU A 51 4.31 -15.92 24.49
CA LEU A 51 3.31 -16.86 24.98
C LEU A 51 3.28 -18.16 24.17
N CYS A 52 3.46 -18.06 22.83
CA CYS A 52 3.57 -19.22 21.95
C CYS A 52 4.50 -18.91 20.78
N ALA A 53 5.31 -19.89 20.40
CA ALA A 53 6.22 -19.82 19.27
C ALA A 53 6.26 -21.14 18.50
N LEU A 54 6.17 -21.04 17.16
CA LEU A 54 6.40 -22.10 16.20
C LEU A 54 7.15 -21.52 15.02
N ASN A 55 8.37 -21.98 14.74
CA ASN A 55 9.20 -21.50 13.64
C ASN A 55 9.33 -19.96 13.61
N ASP A 56 9.17 -19.29 14.75
CA ASP A 56 9.06 -17.85 14.87
C ASP A 56 10.34 -17.09 14.50
N ALA A 57 11.47 -17.80 14.40
CA ALA A 57 12.78 -17.30 13.96
C ALA A 57 13.10 -17.66 12.48
N GLN A 58 12.20 -18.34 11.77
CA GLN A 58 12.38 -18.64 10.35
C GLN A 58 11.77 -17.54 9.50
N LEU A 59 12.33 -17.35 8.30
CA LEU A 59 11.88 -16.34 7.35
C LEU A 59 10.70 -16.87 6.52
N PHE A 60 9.67 -16.05 6.38
CA PHE A 60 8.45 -16.29 5.59
C PHE A 60 8.18 -15.10 4.69
N ARG A 61 7.46 -15.31 3.60
CA ARG A 61 6.94 -14.24 2.76
C ARG A 61 5.79 -13.53 3.49
N PRO A 62 5.92 -12.23 3.77
CA PRO A 62 4.89 -11.49 4.52
C PRO A 62 3.66 -11.17 3.69
N ALA A 63 3.78 -11.16 2.35
CA ALA A 63 2.79 -10.53 1.50
C ALA A 63 2.46 -9.12 2.05
N SER A 64 1.23 -8.65 1.97
CA SER A 64 0.85 -7.31 2.46
C SER A 64 1.04 -7.07 3.97
N ASN A 65 1.53 -8.04 4.76
CA ASN A 65 2.01 -7.75 6.12
C ASN A 65 3.30 -6.92 6.11
N ALA A 66 4.01 -6.80 4.98
CA ALA A 66 5.10 -5.85 4.79
C ALA A 66 4.63 -4.40 5.06
N LYS A 67 3.37 -4.08 4.73
CA LYS A 67 2.79 -2.76 4.98
C LYS A 67 2.81 -2.34 6.45
N LEU A 68 2.73 -3.28 7.40
CA LEU A 68 2.91 -2.98 8.83
C LEU A 68 4.26 -2.29 9.12
N PHE A 69 5.30 -2.71 8.42
CA PHE A 69 6.66 -2.18 8.58
C PHE A 69 6.80 -0.82 7.89
N THR A 70 6.26 -0.69 6.69
CA THR A 70 6.28 0.56 5.90
C THR A 70 5.45 1.65 6.58
N THR A 71 4.21 1.35 7.00
CA THR A 71 3.32 2.33 7.63
C THR A 71 3.79 2.74 9.03
N ALA A 72 4.36 1.81 9.81
CA ALA A 72 5.00 2.14 11.08
C ALA A 72 6.22 3.06 10.88
N ALA A 73 7.06 2.77 9.87
CA ALA A 73 8.21 3.60 9.54
C ALA A 73 7.78 5.00 9.04
N ALA A 74 6.73 5.08 8.21
CA ALA A 74 6.18 6.35 7.73
C ALA A 74 5.67 7.22 8.90
N LEU A 75 4.89 6.65 9.82
CA LEU A 75 4.43 7.36 11.02
C LEU A 75 5.58 7.82 11.92
N ALA A 76 6.63 7.01 12.05
CA ALA A 76 7.78 7.33 12.89
C ALA A 76 8.71 8.38 12.27
N ILE A 77 8.93 8.34 10.95
CA ILE A 77 9.93 9.14 10.23
C ILE A 77 9.32 10.42 9.67
N LEU A 78 8.17 10.33 8.99
CA LEU A 78 7.49 11.49 8.41
C LEU A 78 6.61 12.21 9.44
N GLY A 79 6.00 11.44 10.34
CA GLY A 79 5.01 11.92 11.31
C GLY A 79 3.58 11.88 10.75
N PRO A 80 2.54 11.69 11.61
CA PRO A 80 1.16 11.49 11.18
C PRO A 80 0.56 12.67 10.41
N ASP A 81 1.04 13.88 10.67
CA ASP A 81 0.54 15.13 10.09
C ASP A 81 1.26 15.55 8.80
N HIS A 82 2.19 14.74 8.31
CA HIS A 82 2.92 15.03 7.07
C HIS A 82 1.96 15.10 5.88
N THR A 83 2.17 16.07 4.98
CA THR A 83 1.40 16.28 3.75
C THR A 83 2.33 16.43 2.56
N PHE A 84 1.85 16.09 1.38
CA PHE A 84 2.56 16.24 0.11
C PHE A 84 2.06 17.46 -0.65
N GLU A 85 2.96 18.19 -1.33
CA GLU A 85 2.62 19.35 -2.18
C GLU A 85 2.64 18.95 -3.65
N THR A 86 1.51 19.04 -4.35
CA THR A 86 1.44 19.00 -5.82
C THR A 86 1.30 20.42 -6.35
N LYS A 87 2.08 20.80 -7.37
CA LYS A 87 2.12 22.18 -7.86
C LYS A 87 2.15 22.27 -9.38
N VAL A 88 1.78 23.44 -9.88
CA VAL A 88 1.89 23.81 -11.30
C VAL A 88 2.87 24.95 -11.43
N THR A 89 3.86 24.78 -12.30
CA THR A 89 4.90 25.80 -12.56
C THR A 89 4.90 26.26 -14.00
N GLY A 90 5.38 27.49 -14.24
CA GLY A 90 5.49 28.06 -15.57
C GLY A 90 5.79 29.56 -15.56
N LYS A 91 6.18 30.11 -16.71
CA LYS A 91 6.54 31.53 -16.88
C LYS A 91 5.33 32.32 -17.39
N LEU A 92 4.47 32.79 -16.48
CA LEU A 92 3.32 33.60 -16.81
C LEU A 92 3.73 35.06 -17.11
N ASP A 93 3.29 35.59 -18.25
CA ASP A 93 3.23 37.04 -18.49
C ASP A 93 1.86 37.55 -17.98
N PRO A 94 1.82 38.31 -16.89
CA PRO A 94 0.56 38.76 -16.31
C PRO A 94 -0.14 39.84 -17.17
N ALA A 95 0.55 40.47 -18.10
CA ALA A 95 -0.06 41.48 -18.97
C ALA A 95 -0.90 40.83 -20.07
N THR A 96 -0.48 39.68 -20.57
CA THR A 96 -1.16 38.99 -21.67
C THR A 96 -1.97 37.78 -21.20
N GLY A 97 -1.64 37.22 -20.06
CA GLY A 97 -2.18 35.93 -19.55
C GLY A 97 -1.58 34.73 -20.27
N ILE A 98 -0.42 34.89 -20.90
CA ILE A 98 0.26 33.82 -21.65
C ILE A 98 1.36 33.20 -20.78
N VAL A 99 1.36 31.87 -20.66
CA VAL A 99 2.50 31.12 -20.15
C VAL A 99 3.45 30.86 -21.31
N HIS A 100 4.67 31.42 -21.23
CA HIS A 100 5.71 31.25 -22.24
C HIS A 100 6.52 30.00 -21.99
N GLY A 101 6.52 29.08 -22.93
CA GLY A 101 7.09 27.73 -22.80
C GLY A 101 6.08 26.74 -22.21
N ASP A 102 6.58 25.79 -21.48
CA ASP A 102 5.79 24.68 -20.92
C ASP A 102 5.02 25.10 -19.66
N LEU A 103 3.92 24.39 -19.41
CA LEU A 103 3.23 24.37 -18.13
C LEU A 103 3.46 22.99 -17.51
N THR A 104 4.07 22.96 -16.34
CA THR A 104 4.47 21.70 -15.70
C THR A 104 3.62 21.42 -14.46
N LEU A 105 2.96 20.24 -14.42
CA LEU A 105 2.31 19.68 -13.25
C LEU A 105 3.35 18.79 -12.54
N VAL A 106 3.80 19.25 -11.36
CA VAL A 106 4.87 18.60 -10.59
C VAL A 106 4.26 17.78 -9.47
N GLY A 107 4.50 16.47 -9.49
CA GLY A 107 4.06 15.55 -8.46
C GLY A 107 4.86 15.66 -7.18
N GLY A 108 4.16 15.57 -6.05
CA GLY A 108 4.74 15.63 -4.71
C GLY A 108 4.84 14.29 -3.98
N GLY A 109 4.43 13.19 -4.61
CA GLY A 109 4.34 11.87 -3.97
C GLY A 109 3.01 11.63 -3.28
N ASP A 110 1.98 12.45 -3.53
CA ASP A 110 0.62 12.24 -3.03
C ASP A 110 -0.03 11.05 -3.75
N ALA A 111 -0.39 10.02 -3.00
CA ALA A 111 -1.08 8.84 -3.50
C ALA A 111 -2.57 9.10 -3.81
N ASN A 112 -3.14 10.14 -3.20
CA ASN A 112 -4.60 10.34 -3.15
C ASN A 112 -5.11 11.40 -4.13
N LEU A 113 -4.25 11.96 -4.99
CA LEU A 113 -4.65 12.99 -5.95
C LEU A 113 -5.75 12.45 -6.86
N ASP A 114 -6.93 13.05 -6.79
CA ASP A 114 -8.12 12.64 -7.55
C ASP A 114 -8.58 11.17 -7.31
N SER A 115 -8.13 10.47 -6.26
CA SER A 115 -8.60 9.11 -5.97
C SER A 115 -10.03 9.08 -5.41
N GLY A 116 -10.40 10.08 -4.62
CA GLY A 116 -11.70 10.15 -3.96
C GLY A 116 -11.89 9.19 -2.78
N ASP A 117 -10.82 8.53 -2.35
CA ASP A 117 -10.84 7.43 -1.35
C ASP A 117 -10.75 7.92 0.10
N LEU A 118 -10.38 9.17 0.32
CA LEU A 118 -10.28 9.77 1.64
C LEU A 118 -11.47 10.67 1.98
N PRO A 119 -11.86 10.70 3.26
CA PRO A 119 -11.47 9.78 4.34
C PRO A 119 -12.06 8.37 4.13
N TYR A 120 -11.32 7.33 4.52
CA TYR A 120 -11.80 5.95 4.45
C TYR A 120 -13.14 5.77 5.16
N GLN A 121 -14.12 5.14 4.49
CA GLN A 121 -15.44 4.87 5.04
C GLN A 121 -15.75 3.37 4.98
N PRO A 122 -15.99 2.70 6.13
CA PRO A 122 -16.31 1.28 6.16
C PRO A 122 -17.59 0.95 5.38
N GLY A 123 -17.57 -0.14 4.60
CA GLY A 123 -18.78 -0.68 3.95
C GLY A 123 -19.31 0.16 2.79
N GLN A 124 -18.67 1.24 2.43
CA GLN A 124 -18.98 1.94 1.19
C GLN A 124 -18.11 1.36 0.07
N PRO A 125 -18.70 0.77 -0.98
CA PRO A 125 -17.95 0.65 -2.22
C PRO A 125 -17.52 2.05 -2.61
N THR A 126 -16.30 2.22 -3.10
CA THR A 126 -15.86 3.48 -3.71
C THR A 126 -17.02 4.03 -4.54
N PRO A 127 -17.54 5.23 -4.26
CA PRO A 127 -18.76 5.66 -4.89
C PRO A 127 -18.59 5.61 -6.40
N ALA A 128 -19.53 4.96 -7.10
CA ALA A 128 -19.67 5.10 -8.55
C ALA A 128 -20.19 6.51 -8.87
N LYS A 129 -19.59 7.55 -8.29
CA LYS A 129 -19.82 8.92 -8.71
C LYS A 129 -19.17 9.07 -10.09
N PRO A 130 -19.79 9.82 -11.02
CA PRO A 130 -19.06 10.26 -12.18
C PRO A 130 -17.80 10.95 -11.65
N PHE A 131 -16.68 10.39 -11.96
CA PHE A 131 -15.40 10.82 -11.43
C PHE A 131 -15.11 12.22 -11.98
N ALA A 132 -15.01 13.20 -11.12
CA ALA A 132 -14.52 14.53 -11.47
C ALA A 132 -13.08 14.62 -10.96
N PHE A 133 -12.17 15.15 -11.75
CA PHE A 133 -10.81 15.48 -11.34
C PHE A 133 -10.82 16.69 -10.41
N HIS A 134 -11.24 16.50 -9.16
CA HIS A 134 -11.42 17.62 -8.22
C HIS A 134 -10.14 18.38 -7.96
N ASP A 135 -9.03 17.71 -7.82
CA ASP A 135 -7.74 18.32 -7.53
C ASP A 135 -7.16 19.02 -8.76
N LEU A 136 -7.25 18.40 -9.94
CA LEU A 136 -6.85 19.03 -11.19
C LEU A 136 -7.76 20.21 -11.54
N GLU A 137 -9.06 20.13 -11.26
CA GLU A 137 -10.03 21.24 -11.42
C GLU A 137 -9.67 22.41 -10.49
N ASP A 138 -9.29 22.15 -9.24
CA ASP A 138 -8.86 23.19 -8.29
C ASP A 138 -7.56 23.86 -8.76
N LEU A 139 -6.58 23.11 -9.23
CA LEU A 139 -5.37 23.64 -9.83
C LEU A 139 -5.67 24.52 -11.06
N ALA A 140 -6.56 24.09 -11.94
CA ALA A 140 -6.97 24.86 -13.12
C ALA A 140 -7.71 26.15 -12.73
N ALA A 141 -8.59 26.10 -11.71
CA ALA A 141 -9.27 27.28 -11.19
C ALA A 141 -8.29 28.31 -10.63
N GLN A 142 -7.22 27.88 -9.92
CA GLN A 142 -6.16 28.77 -9.45
C GLN A 142 -5.41 29.44 -10.62
N LEU A 143 -5.15 28.70 -11.72
CA LEU A 143 -4.54 29.29 -12.93
C LEU A 143 -5.44 30.34 -13.58
N VAL A 144 -6.74 30.05 -13.69
CA VAL A 144 -7.73 31.04 -14.18
C VAL A 144 -7.76 32.30 -13.30
N ALA A 145 -7.74 32.12 -11.97
CA ALA A 145 -7.71 33.22 -11.01
C ALA A 145 -6.44 34.09 -11.15
N LYS A 146 -5.32 33.52 -11.58
CA LYS A 146 -4.08 34.25 -11.93
C LYS A 146 -4.11 34.88 -13.32
N GLY A 147 -5.18 34.65 -14.07
CA GLY A 147 -5.35 35.24 -15.41
C GLY A 147 -4.69 34.44 -16.53
N VAL A 148 -4.34 33.17 -16.33
CA VAL A 148 -3.81 32.30 -17.39
C VAL A 148 -4.89 32.07 -18.46
N LYS A 149 -4.54 32.28 -19.73
CA LYS A 149 -5.42 32.12 -20.90
C LYS A 149 -4.88 31.17 -21.94
N ALA A 150 -3.55 31.10 -22.07
CA ALA A 150 -2.90 30.26 -23.07
C ALA A 150 -1.50 29.84 -22.60
N ILE A 151 -1.06 28.68 -23.10
CA ILE A 151 0.26 28.08 -22.90
C ILE A 151 0.88 27.89 -24.29
N THR A 152 2.10 28.40 -24.52
CA THR A 152 2.74 28.30 -25.83
C THR A 152 3.52 27.02 -26.05
N GLY A 153 3.94 26.36 -24.99
CA GLY A 153 4.66 25.08 -24.99
C GLY A 153 3.78 23.89 -24.67
N ASP A 154 4.40 22.86 -24.11
CA ASP A 154 3.80 21.58 -23.76
C ASP A 154 3.12 21.62 -22.39
N ILE A 155 2.21 20.67 -22.17
CA ILE A 155 1.75 20.29 -20.83
C ILE A 155 2.62 19.13 -20.37
N VAL A 156 3.33 19.33 -19.27
CA VAL A 156 4.31 18.37 -18.76
C VAL A 156 3.82 17.77 -17.44
N GLY A 157 3.77 16.44 -17.37
CA GLY A 157 3.67 15.73 -16.09
C GLY A 157 5.08 15.42 -15.59
N ASP A 158 5.42 15.92 -14.42
CA ASP A 158 6.77 15.81 -13.85
C ASP A 158 6.74 14.96 -12.58
N ASP A 159 7.38 13.80 -12.63
CA ASP A 159 7.57 12.88 -11.50
C ASP A 159 9.04 12.77 -11.04
N THR A 160 9.88 13.72 -11.45
CA THR A 160 11.33 13.72 -11.17
C THR A 160 11.68 13.82 -9.68
N LEU A 161 10.68 14.01 -8.80
CA LEU A 161 10.86 13.94 -7.35
C LEU A 161 11.42 12.60 -6.91
N PHE A 162 11.00 11.51 -7.57
CA PHE A 162 11.55 10.17 -7.41
C PHE A 162 12.34 9.76 -8.66
N PRO A 163 13.37 8.90 -8.51
CA PRO A 163 13.96 8.24 -9.67
C PRO A 163 12.90 7.44 -10.44
N TYR A 164 13.06 7.33 -11.74
CA TYR A 164 12.15 6.55 -12.57
C TYR A 164 12.35 5.03 -12.34
N GLU A 165 11.76 4.55 -11.27
CA GLU A 165 11.70 3.14 -10.86
C GLU A 165 10.21 2.70 -10.82
N PRO A 166 9.51 2.62 -11.98
CA PRO A 166 8.05 2.44 -12.00
C PRO A 166 7.61 1.11 -11.40
N TYR A 167 8.46 0.10 -11.42
CA TYR A 167 8.18 -1.24 -10.89
C TYR A 167 9.29 -1.68 -9.96
N GLN A 168 8.90 -2.22 -8.81
CA GLN A 168 9.87 -2.60 -7.80
C GLN A 168 10.63 -3.88 -8.18
N PRO A 169 11.85 -4.09 -7.65
CA PRO A 169 12.59 -5.31 -7.88
C PRO A 169 11.80 -6.55 -7.50
N SER A 170 11.77 -7.56 -8.39
CA SER A 170 11.09 -8.84 -8.21
C SER A 170 9.54 -8.83 -8.28
N TRP A 171 8.91 -7.76 -8.75
CA TRP A 171 7.51 -7.84 -9.14
C TRP A 171 7.35 -8.75 -10.36
N GLU A 172 6.28 -9.54 -10.38
CA GLU A 172 6.03 -10.46 -11.49
C GLU A 172 5.47 -9.72 -12.70
N LEU A 173 5.90 -10.11 -13.89
CA LEU A 173 5.45 -9.48 -15.14
C LEU A 173 3.92 -9.53 -15.30
N GLY A 174 3.30 -10.57 -14.76
CA GLY A 174 1.84 -10.75 -14.79
C GLY A 174 1.09 -9.70 -13.96
N ASP A 175 1.71 -9.14 -12.94
CA ASP A 175 1.09 -8.17 -12.04
C ASP A 175 0.98 -6.78 -12.67
N LEU A 176 1.92 -6.44 -13.58
CA LEU A 176 2.09 -5.08 -14.10
C LEU A 176 0.93 -4.54 -14.94
N VAL A 177 -0.01 -5.37 -15.33
CA VAL A 177 -1.22 -4.94 -16.06
C VAL A 177 -2.36 -4.59 -15.12
N TRP A 178 -2.34 -5.11 -13.90
CA TRP A 178 -3.40 -4.94 -12.91
C TRP A 178 -3.21 -3.70 -12.04
N GLY A 179 -4.30 -3.19 -11.49
CA GLY A 179 -4.27 -2.01 -10.64
C GLY A 179 -3.37 -2.16 -9.41
N TYR A 180 -3.31 -3.35 -8.79
CA TYR A 180 -2.44 -3.60 -7.65
C TYR A 180 -0.94 -3.57 -8.01
N GLY A 181 -0.58 -3.83 -9.28
CA GLY A 181 0.78 -3.69 -9.82
C GLY A 181 1.01 -2.36 -10.55
N ALA A 182 0.26 -1.31 -10.22
CA ALA A 182 0.38 0.00 -10.84
C ALA A 182 1.78 0.60 -10.65
N PRO A 183 2.35 1.28 -11.67
CA PRO A 183 3.67 1.86 -11.58
C PRO A 183 3.74 2.95 -10.53
N VAL A 184 4.85 3.00 -9.81
CA VAL A 184 5.16 4.03 -8.82
C VAL A 184 5.59 5.30 -9.54
N SER A 185 4.99 6.44 -9.19
CA SER A 185 5.30 7.74 -9.75
C SER A 185 5.06 8.83 -8.71
N ALA A 186 5.94 9.81 -8.61
CA ALA A 186 5.72 10.95 -7.73
C ALA A 186 4.50 11.80 -8.16
N LEU A 187 4.07 11.67 -9.41
CA LEU A 187 2.83 12.24 -9.93
C LEU A 187 1.81 11.12 -10.17
N THR A 188 1.08 10.78 -9.14
CA THR A 188 0.02 9.78 -9.14
C THR A 188 -1.34 10.46 -9.19
N ILE A 189 -2.23 10.03 -10.09
CA ILE A 189 -3.64 10.40 -10.07
C ILE A 189 -4.51 9.16 -10.21
N VAL A 190 -5.64 9.11 -9.49
CA VAL A 190 -6.60 7.98 -9.58
C VAL A 190 -5.92 6.63 -9.30
N ASP A 191 -5.03 6.56 -8.31
CA ASP A 191 -4.23 5.38 -7.96
C ASP A 191 -3.45 4.76 -9.13
N ASN A 192 -3.15 5.55 -10.17
CA ASN A 192 -2.55 5.08 -11.41
C ASN A 192 -3.30 3.92 -12.07
N GLN A 193 -4.64 3.93 -11.95
CA GLN A 193 -5.52 2.86 -12.42
C GLN A 193 -6.63 3.39 -13.31
N LEU A 194 -7.10 2.52 -14.23
CA LEU A 194 -8.30 2.71 -15.04
C LEU A 194 -9.27 1.56 -14.81
N LYS A 195 -10.55 1.87 -14.64
CA LYS A 195 -11.61 0.86 -14.51
C LYS A 195 -12.15 0.49 -15.88
N LEU A 196 -11.99 -0.80 -16.23
CA LEU A 196 -12.58 -1.42 -17.41
C LEU A 196 -13.95 -1.98 -17.07
N THR A 197 -14.98 -1.58 -17.84
CA THR A 197 -16.28 -2.23 -17.78
C THR A 197 -16.45 -3.13 -18.99
N ILE A 198 -16.55 -4.43 -18.79
CA ILE A 198 -16.70 -5.44 -19.85
C ILE A 198 -18.12 -5.95 -19.84
N THR A 199 -18.91 -5.61 -20.87
CA THR A 199 -20.31 -5.98 -20.96
C THR A 199 -20.49 -7.16 -21.90
N PRO A 200 -21.28 -8.20 -21.55
CA PRO A 200 -21.59 -9.30 -22.46
C PRO A 200 -22.20 -8.82 -23.79
N GLY A 201 -21.87 -9.49 -24.87
CA GLY A 201 -22.55 -9.27 -26.14
C GLY A 201 -23.98 -9.79 -26.15
N ASN A 202 -24.78 -9.42 -27.17
CA ASN A 202 -26.22 -9.69 -27.23
C ASN A 202 -26.61 -11.13 -27.67
N ALA A 203 -25.64 -11.96 -28.06
CA ALA A 203 -25.88 -13.32 -28.52
C ALA A 203 -24.71 -14.25 -28.20
N LEU A 204 -25.00 -15.54 -28.06
CA LEU A 204 -23.97 -16.58 -27.87
C LEU A 204 -22.96 -16.54 -29.02
N GLY A 205 -21.67 -16.58 -28.65
CA GLY A 205 -20.56 -16.54 -29.61
C GLY A 205 -20.28 -15.14 -30.16
N SER A 206 -21.04 -14.10 -29.77
CA SER A 206 -20.71 -12.74 -30.18
C SER A 206 -19.41 -12.32 -29.56
N ARG A 207 -18.47 -11.87 -30.40
CA ARG A 207 -17.17 -11.33 -29.98
C ARG A 207 -17.16 -9.80 -29.89
N ASN A 208 -18.28 -9.18 -30.19
CA ASN A 208 -18.51 -7.77 -29.97
C ASN A 208 -18.84 -7.52 -28.50
N VAL A 209 -17.89 -7.80 -27.64
CA VAL A 209 -17.88 -7.14 -26.37
C VAL A 209 -17.65 -5.69 -26.72
N ASN A 210 -18.71 -4.86 -26.62
CA ASN A 210 -18.49 -3.44 -26.47
C ASN A 210 -17.61 -3.30 -25.23
N ALA A 211 -16.29 -3.31 -25.42
CA ALA A 211 -15.44 -2.51 -24.56
C ALA A 211 -15.94 -1.09 -24.88
N PRO A 212 -16.90 -0.55 -24.13
CA PRO A 212 -17.33 0.79 -24.36
C PRO A 212 -16.07 1.57 -24.18
N ASN A 213 -15.79 2.42 -25.16
CA ASN A 213 -14.78 3.41 -24.98
C ASN A 213 -14.19 3.28 -23.60
N MET A 214 -12.97 2.72 -23.48
CA MET A 214 -12.26 2.79 -22.23
C MET A 214 -11.93 4.25 -22.02
N LEU A 215 -12.97 5.00 -21.99
CA LEU A 215 -13.01 6.20 -21.23
C LEU A 215 -12.84 5.63 -19.84
N ASN A 216 -11.66 5.82 -19.25
CA ASN A 216 -11.63 5.90 -17.82
C ASN A 216 -12.91 6.65 -17.43
N GLN A 217 -13.37 6.46 -16.25
CA GLN A 217 -14.60 7.07 -15.74
C GLN A 217 -14.66 8.59 -16.00
N ASN A 218 -13.56 9.22 -16.43
CA ASN A 218 -13.35 10.65 -16.65
C ASN A 218 -13.33 11.07 -18.12
N GLY A 219 -13.54 10.16 -19.04
CA GLY A 219 -13.55 10.50 -20.47
C GLY A 219 -12.21 10.84 -21.08
N VAL A 220 -11.07 10.54 -20.42
CA VAL A 220 -9.72 10.76 -20.96
C VAL A 220 -9.30 9.58 -21.81
N PRO A 221 -9.15 9.69 -23.14
CA PRO A 221 -8.70 8.60 -23.98
C PRO A 221 -7.21 8.35 -23.73
N TYR A 222 -6.88 7.13 -23.29
CA TYR A 222 -5.49 6.76 -22.98
C TYR A 222 -5.07 5.44 -23.63
N TYR A 223 -5.86 4.37 -23.45
CA TYR A 223 -5.59 3.07 -24.05
C TYR A 223 -6.41 2.80 -25.32
N THR A 224 -5.80 2.05 -26.24
CA THR A 224 -6.52 1.35 -27.31
C THR A 224 -6.84 -0.06 -26.82
N VAL A 225 -8.11 -0.50 -26.93
CA VAL A 225 -8.54 -1.83 -26.49
C VAL A 225 -8.91 -2.70 -27.69
N ASN A 226 -8.27 -3.85 -27.74
CA ASN A 226 -8.64 -4.94 -28.65
C ASN A 226 -9.27 -6.07 -27.82
N SER A 227 -10.53 -6.41 -28.14
CA SER A 227 -11.26 -7.45 -27.40
C SER A 227 -11.56 -8.66 -28.27
N ASP A 228 -11.24 -9.85 -27.75
CA ASP A 228 -11.64 -11.16 -28.26
C ASP A 228 -12.33 -11.97 -27.14
N VAL A 229 -13.19 -11.30 -26.37
CA VAL A 229 -14.01 -11.93 -25.32
C VAL A 229 -15.32 -12.41 -25.95
N ALA A 230 -15.64 -13.70 -25.81
CA ALA A 230 -16.85 -14.31 -26.35
C ALA A 230 -17.96 -14.44 -25.31
N ALA A 231 -19.20 -14.09 -25.70
CA ALA A 231 -20.35 -14.36 -24.87
C ALA A 231 -20.70 -15.86 -24.89
N VAL A 232 -20.80 -16.49 -23.71
CA VAL A 232 -21.03 -17.93 -23.54
C VAL A 232 -22.28 -18.23 -22.72
N SER A 233 -22.78 -19.48 -22.78
CA SER A 233 -23.91 -19.92 -21.97
C SER A 233 -23.52 -20.13 -20.50
N GLN A 234 -24.51 -20.21 -19.61
CA GLN A 234 -24.31 -20.47 -18.18
C GLN A 234 -23.56 -21.79 -17.86
N ALA A 235 -23.50 -22.73 -18.81
CA ALA A 235 -22.76 -23.99 -18.61
C ALA A 235 -21.24 -23.82 -18.74
N SER A 236 -20.76 -22.66 -19.18
CA SER A 236 -19.35 -22.35 -19.38
C SER A 236 -18.81 -21.53 -18.20
N GLN A 237 -17.53 -21.67 -17.93
CA GLN A 237 -16.85 -20.87 -16.92
C GLN A 237 -16.54 -19.48 -17.47
N GLN A 238 -16.87 -18.42 -16.74
CA GLN A 238 -16.42 -17.08 -17.05
C GLN A 238 -14.92 -16.96 -16.74
N SER A 239 -14.16 -16.40 -17.66
CA SER A 239 -12.73 -16.11 -17.47
C SER A 239 -12.33 -15.01 -18.44
N ILE A 240 -11.94 -13.87 -17.93
CA ILE A 240 -11.42 -12.76 -18.70
C ILE A 240 -9.96 -12.55 -18.29
N GLU A 241 -9.10 -12.42 -19.29
CA GLU A 241 -7.70 -12.11 -19.12
C GLU A 241 -7.39 -10.80 -19.83
N VAL A 242 -6.74 -9.88 -19.13
CA VAL A 242 -6.24 -8.63 -19.69
C VAL A 242 -4.74 -8.76 -19.92
N ARG A 243 -4.28 -8.42 -21.12
CA ARG A 243 -2.86 -8.48 -21.50
C ARG A 243 -2.39 -7.13 -21.99
N ARG A 244 -1.18 -6.76 -21.58
CA ARG A 244 -0.47 -5.57 -22.07
C ARG A 244 1.04 -5.84 -22.07
N SER A 245 1.72 -5.45 -23.12
CA SER A 245 3.18 -5.42 -23.09
C SER A 245 3.65 -4.19 -22.28
N PRO A 246 4.71 -4.29 -21.49
CA PRO A 246 5.28 -3.13 -20.80
C PRO A 246 5.53 -1.96 -21.76
N GLY A 247 5.17 -0.74 -21.36
CA GLY A 247 5.29 0.46 -22.17
C GLY A 247 4.30 0.56 -23.35
N SER A 248 3.33 -0.35 -23.47
CA SER A 248 2.32 -0.33 -24.53
C SER A 248 1.03 0.34 -24.04
N ARG A 249 0.43 1.17 -24.89
CA ARG A 249 -0.93 1.71 -24.70
C ARG A 249 -2.00 0.91 -25.44
N THR A 250 -1.74 -0.37 -25.71
CA THR A 250 -2.72 -1.30 -26.26
C THR A 250 -3.01 -2.41 -25.28
N LEU A 251 -4.28 -2.54 -24.89
CA LEU A 251 -4.80 -3.63 -24.08
C LEU A 251 -5.45 -4.68 -24.96
N TYR A 252 -5.24 -5.94 -24.64
CA TYR A 252 -5.89 -7.08 -25.27
C TYR A 252 -6.73 -7.80 -24.22
N LEU A 253 -8.04 -7.91 -24.47
CA LEU A 253 -8.98 -8.68 -23.65
C LEU A 253 -9.23 -9.99 -24.35
N VAL A 254 -9.04 -11.11 -23.65
CA VAL A 254 -9.29 -12.45 -24.19
C VAL A 254 -10.07 -13.29 -23.19
N GLY A 255 -10.92 -14.19 -23.68
CA GLY A 255 -11.63 -15.11 -22.80
C GLY A 255 -13.13 -15.22 -23.04
N THR A 256 -13.87 -15.42 -21.96
CA THR A 256 -15.32 -15.66 -22.01
C THR A 256 -16.05 -14.90 -20.91
N ILE A 257 -17.24 -14.38 -21.24
CA ILE A 257 -18.18 -13.77 -20.30
C ILE A 257 -19.56 -14.42 -20.45
N LEU A 258 -20.28 -14.63 -19.36
CA LEU A 258 -21.62 -15.21 -19.43
C LEU A 258 -22.61 -14.23 -20.07
N LEU A 259 -23.42 -14.70 -21.02
CA LEU A 259 -24.33 -13.87 -21.81
C LEU A 259 -25.25 -12.97 -20.99
N ASN A 260 -25.70 -13.43 -19.82
CA ASN A 260 -26.60 -12.70 -18.94
C ASN A 260 -25.90 -12.25 -17.63
N ALA A 261 -24.57 -12.25 -17.58
CA ALA A 261 -23.86 -11.72 -16.42
C ALA A 261 -24.01 -10.19 -16.33
N PRO A 262 -23.93 -9.63 -15.13
CA PRO A 262 -23.69 -8.20 -15.00
C PRO A 262 -22.35 -7.84 -15.67
N PRO A 263 -22.14 -6.56 -16.00
CA PRO A 263 -20.82 -6.12 -16.49
C PRO A 263 -19.71 -6.55 -15.53
N ASP A 264 -18.61 -7.03 -16.07
CA ASP A 264 -17.39 -7.32 -15.33
C ASP A 264 -16.54 -6.07 -15.22
N LEU A 265 -15.99 -5.82 -14.04
CA LEU A 265 -15.21 -4.62 -13.72
C LEU A 265 -13.77 -5.01 -13.40
N GLU A 266 -12.85 -4.57 -14.23
CA GLU A 266 -11.43 -4.82 -14.07
C GLU A 266 -10.68 -3.52 -13.82
N GLU A 267 -9.73 -3.52 -12.89
CA GLU A 267 -8.84 -2.41 -12.60
C GLU A 267 -7.49 -2.66 -13.25
N VAL A 268 -7.14 -1.83 -14.25
CA VAL A 268 -5.89 -1.96 -14.99
C VAL A 268 -4.97 -0.78 -14.70
N SER A 269 -3.68 -1.08 -14.59
CA SER A 269 -2.65 -0.07 -14.34
C SER A 269 -2.44 0.86 -15.52
N ILE A 270 -2.15 2.14 -15.24
CA ILE A 270 -1.67 3.12 -16.21
C ILE A 270 -0.16 2.91 -16.38
N ASP A 271 0.33 2.73 -17.63
CA ASP A 271 1.74 2.43 -17.89
C ASP A 271 2.72 3.59 -17.65
N ASP A 272 2.24 4.82 -17.84
CA ASP A 272 2.99 6.06 -17.59
C ASP A 272 2.09 7.07 -16.88
N PRO A 273 2.09 7.09 -15.54
CA PRO A 273 1.23 7.96 -14.74
C PRO A 273 1.46 9.45 -14.99
N ALA A 274 2.72 9.88 -15.13
CA ALA A 274 3.05 11.28 -15.34
C ALA A 274 2.51 11.78 -16.70
N LEU A 275 2.63 10.95 -17.75
CA LEU A 275 2.04 11.28 -19.04
C LEU A 275 0.51 11.29 -18.97
N TYR A 276 -0.10 10.33 -18.29
CA TYR A 276 -1.55 10.30 -18.12
C TYR A 276 -2.06 11.54 -17.38
N ALA A 277 -1.37 11.97 -16.33
CA ALA A 277 -1.70 13.20 -15.60
C ALA A 277 -1.61 14.43 -16.50
N ALA A 278 -0.60 14.52 -17.37
CA ALA A 278 -0.49 15.60 -18.36
C ALA A 278 -1.67 15.63 -19.34
N VAL A 279 -2.09 14.44 -19.85
CA VAL A 279 -3.24 14.30 -20.75
C VAL A 279 -4.54 14.70 -20.05
N ALA A 280 -4.76 14.23 -18.83
CA ALA A 280 -5.92 14.59 -18.02
C ALA A 280 -5.96 16.08 -17.71
N PHE A 281 -4.83 16.65 -17.26
CA PHE A 281 -4.75 18.07 -16.93
C PHE A 281 -5.01 18.98 -18.14
N ARG A 282 -4.49 18.61 -19.33
CA ARG A 282 -4.82 19.34 -20.56
C ARG A 282 -6.33 19.38 -20.82
N GLN A 283 -7.03 18.28 -20.61
CA GLN A 283 -8.48 18.24 -20.80
C GLN A 283 -9.20 19.17 -19.81
N VAL A 284 -8.79 19.16 -18.55
CA VAL A 284 -9.32 20.06 -17.51
C VAL A 284 -9.02 21.52 -17.86
N LEU A 285 -7.80 21.86 -18.24
CA LEU A 285 -7.43 23.22 -18.68
C LEU A 285 -8.30 23.71 -19.85
N ALA A 286 -8.55 22.83 -20.83
CA ALA A 286 -9.41 23.18 -21.97
C ALA A 286 -10.85 23.43 -21.55
N ALA A 287 -11.40 22.68 -20.59
CA ALA A 287 -12.71 22.92 -20.01
C ALA A 287 -12.81 24.28 -19.29
N HIS A 288 -11.71 24.74 -18.70
CA HIS A 288 -11.56 26.08 -18.11
C HIS A 288 -11.21 27.19 -19.12
N GLY A 289 -11.20 26.86 -20.41
CA GLY A 289 -10.93 27.84 -21.49
C GLY A 289 -9.45 28.18 -21.67
N ILE A 290 -8.53 27.51 -21.02
CA ILE A 290 -7.08 27.67 -21.17
C ILE A 290 -6.62 26.87 -22.40
N LYS A 291 -5.97 27.52 -23.37
CA LYS A 291 -5.52 26.91 -24.62
C LYS A 291 -4.05 26.49 -24.52
N ALA A 292 -3.72 25.22 -24.70
CA ALA A 292 -2.35 24.74 -24.83
C ALA A 292 -2.01 24.47 -26.30
N MET A 293 -0.87 25.02 -26.78
CA MET A 293 -0.45 24.94 -28.17
C MET A 293 0.48 23.75 -28.46
N GLY A 294 1.22 23.29 -27.44
CA GLY A 294 2.12 22.14 -27.50
C GLY A 294 1.43 20.81 -27.31
N LYS A 295 2.20 19.78 -26.95
CA LYS A 295 1.77 18.39 -26.72
C LYS A 295 1.75 18.07 -25.23
N GLU A 296 1.31 16.86 -24.91
CA GLU A 296 1.47 16.27 -23.59
C GLU A 296 2.76 15.42 -23.56
N ARG A 297 3.51 15.51 -22.48
CA ARG A 297 4.70 14.67 -22.25
C ARG A 297 4.96 14.45 -20.77
N ALA A 298 5.67 13.39 -20.47
CA ALA A 298 6.22 13.15 -19.14
C ALA A 298 7.65 13.69 -19.02
N ALA A 299 8.04 14.02 -17.79
CA ALA A 299 9.42 14.28 -17.39
C ALA A 299 9.76 13.29 -16.27
N HIS A 300 10.73 12.40 -16.53
CA HIS A 300 11.21 11.38 -15.59
C HIS A 300 12.66 11.60 -15.24
N ASP A 301 13.07 11.33 -13.98
CA ASP A 301 14.47 11.23 -13.62
C ASP A 301 15.01 9.82 -13.96
N THR A 302 15.55 9.68 -15.17
CA THR A 302 16.13 8.42 -15.66
C THR A 302 17.62 8.28 -15.36
N LEU A 303 18.27 9.29 -14.78
CA LEU A 303 19.72 9.31 -14.56
C LEU A 303 20.11 8.72 -13.20
N ASN A 304 19.22 8.76 -12.22
CA ASN A 304 19.47 8.31 -10.85
C ASN A 304 18.86 6.93 -10.56
N ILE A 305 18.66 6.11 -11.58
CA ILE A 305 18.13 4.75 -11.42
C ILE A 305 19.00 3.98 -10.42
N GLY A 306 18.37 3.40 -9.42
CA GLY A 306 19.01 2.53 -8.43
C GLY A 306 19.85 1.45 -9.14
N GLY A 307 21.18 1.46 -8.95
CA GLY A 307 22.08 0.59 -9.69
C GLY A 307 21.82 -0.90 -9.48
N PRO A 308 22.39 -1.77 -10.29
CA PRO A 308 22.34 -3.21 -10.11
C PRO A 308 22.88 -3.56 -8.71
N ASN A 309 22.39 -4.60 -8.07
CA ASN A 309 22.77 -5.05 -6.72
C ASN A 309 22.00 -4.38 -5.57
N PHE A 310 20.66 -4.37 -5.66
CA PHE A 310 19.78 -3.90 -4.60
C PHE A 310 20.19 -4.43 -3.20
N LEU A 311 20.47 -5.73 -3.07
CA LEU A 311 20.85 -6.35 -1.79
C LEU A 311 22.15 -5.82 -1.21
N SER A 312 23.18 -5.53 -2.04
CA SER A 312 24.43 -4.96 -1.54
C SER A 312 24.21 -3.52 -1.06
N ARG A 313 23.46 -2.75 -1.81
CA ARG A 313 23.10 -1.37 -1.48
C ARG A 313 22.22 -1.27 -0.23
N LEU A 314 21.28 -2.21 -0.05
CA LEU A 314 20.42 -2.26 1.12
C LEU A 314 21.22 -2.33 2.45
N LYS A 315 22.38 -2.95 2.43
CA LYS A 315 23.26 -3.12 3.60
C LYS A 315 24.35 -2.05 3.72
N GLU A 316 24.45 -1.12 2.77
CA GLU A 316 25.40 -0.02 2.88
C GLU A 316 25.12 0.84 4.12
N PRO A 317 26.15 1.38 4.79
CA PRO A 317 25.97 2.28 5.91
C PRO A 317 25.08 3.46 5.54
N LEU A 318 24.16 3.81 6.44
CA LEU A 318 23.31 4.98 6.35
C LEU A 318 23.53 5.83 7.59
N ASP A 319 23.74 7.12 7.43
CA ASP A 319 23.69 8.06 8.55
C ASP A 319 22.23 8.29 8.96
N PHE A 320 21.68 7.28 9.61
CA PHE A 320 20.28 7.29 10.05
C PHE A 320 20.03 8.35 11.13
N GLU A 321 21.03 8.65 11.98
CA GLU A 321 20.85 9.64 13.05
C GLU A 321 20.65 11.05 12.46
N SER A 322 21.42 11.44 11.44
CA SER A 322 21.18 12.71 10.74
C SER A 322 19.83 12.74 10.05
N ALA A 323 19.43 11.67 9.37
CA ALA A 323 18.10 11.56 8.77
C ALA A 323 16.99 11.57 9.83
N TRP A 324 17.18 10.88 10.96
CA TRP A 324 16.24 10.84 12.07
C TRP A 324 16.07 12.19 12.77
N LEU A 325 17.13 12.96 12.92
CA LEU A 325 17.06 14.31 13.51
C LEU A 325 16.33 15.30 12.58
N ASN A 326 16.40 15.08 11.27
CA ASN A 326 15.72 15.87 10.26
C ASN A 326 14.35 15.29 9.85
N ARG A 327 13.84 14.30 10.58
CA ARG A 327 12.56 13.65 10.28
C ARG A 327 11.43 14.68 10.18
N GLY A 328 10.50 14.44 9.25
CA GLY A 328 9.42 15.37 8.91
C GLY A 328 9.81 16.42 7.88
N ALA A 329 11.09 16.60 7.57
CA ALA A 329 11.55 17.45 6.49
C ALA A 329 12.02 16.56 5.31
N VAL A 330 11.15 16.29 4.36
CA VAL A 330 11.55 15.68 3.10
C VAL A 330 12.38 16.73 2.36
N SER A 331 13.70 16.52 2.27
CA SER A 331 14.63 17.46 1.65
C SER A 331 15.12 16.91 0.30
N PHE A 332 14.49 17.32 -0.76
CA PHE A 332 14.96 17.10 -2.13
C PHE A 332 15.96 18.16 -2.61
N SER A 333 16.60 18.88 -1.70
CA SER A 333 17.38 20.11 -1.97
C SER A 333 18.71 19.90 -2.70
N CYS A 334 19.00 18.70 -3.20
CA CYS A 334 20.15 18.48 -4.09
C CYS A 334 19.82 18.74 -5.56
N LEU A 335 18.56 18.98 -5.91
CA LEU A 335 18.13 19.46 -7.21
C LEU A 335 18.32 21.00 -7.25
N GLY A 336 19.01 21.47 -8.27
CA GLY A 336 19.38 22.90 -8.41
C GLY A 336 18.18 23.84 -8.29
N ASN A 337 18.44 25.06 -7.83
CA ASN A 337 17.46 26.11 -7.53
C ASN A 337 16.81 26.81 -8.74
N ASP A 338 16.81 26.23 -9.93
CA ASP A 338 16.24 26.85 -11.14
C ASP A 338 14.75 26.53 -11.34
N ALA A 339 14.00 26.35 -10.23
CA ALA A 339 12.57 26.06 -10.30
C ALA A 339 11.80 27.24 -10.90
N GLU A 340 11.01 26.97 -11.94
CA GLU A 340 10.09 27.94 -12.51
C GLU A 340 9.05 28.42 -11.46
N PRO A 341 8.51 29.64 -11.60
CA PRO A 341 7.54 30.17 -10.64
C PRO A 341 6.33 29.25 -10.47
N THR A 342 5.91 29.04 -9.22
CA THR A 342 4.70 28.29 -8.88
C THR A 342 3.46 29.14 -9.19
N LEU A 343 2.60 28.62 -10.05
CA LEU A 343 1.36 29.26 -10.48
C LEU A 343 0.14 28.74 -9.71
N ALA A 344 0.12 27.46 -9.34
CA ALA A 344 -0.93 26.85 -8.54
C ALA A 344 -0.33 25.75 -7.67
N LYS A 345 -0.99 25.40 -6.55
CA LYS A 345 -0.61 24.28 -5.71
C LYS A 345 -1.74 23.81 -4.82
N ILE A 346 -1.66 22.54 -4.45
CA ILE A 346 -2.53 21.91 -3.47
C ILE A 346 -1.69 21.05 -2.52
N TYR A 347 -2.28 20.66 -1.40
CA TYR A 347 -1.67 19.78 -0.42
C TYR A 347 -2.55 18.55 -0.21
N SER A 348 -1.93 17.40 -0.04
CA SER A 348 -2.62 16.16 0.32
C SER A 348 -3.30 16.25 1.69
N ALA A 349 -4.19 15.31 1.99
CA ALA A 349 -4.54 15.00 3.36
C ALA A 349 -3.29 14.54 4.15
N PRO A 350 -3.29 14.63 5.51
CA PRO A 350 -2.23 14.06 6.34
C PRO A 350 -2.05 12.55 6.10
N ILE A 351 -0.78 12.06 6.10
CA ILE A 351 -0.50 10.63 5.85
C ILE A 351 -1.21 9.69 6.83
N ALA A 352 -1.59 10.17 8.02
CA ALA A 352 -2.39 9.36 8.95
C ALA A 352 -3.71 8.89 8.33
N GLN A 353 -4.35 9.67 7.44
CA GLN A 353 -5.55 9.28 6.72
C GLN A 353 -5.25 8.31 5.59
N ASP A 354 -4.17 8.56 4.86
CA ASP A 354 -3.69 7.69 3.79
C ASP A 354 -3.32 6.30 4.30
N ILE A 355 -2.60 6.22 5.44
CA ILE A 355 -2.23 4.96 6.09
C ILE A 355 -3.46 4.15 6.52
N VAL A 356 -4.55 4.80 6.94
CA VAL A 356 -5.81 4.10 7.20
C VAL A 356 -6.35 3.45 5.94
N PHE A 357 -6.39 4.17 4.82
CA PHE A 357 -6.81 3.60 3.54
C PHE A 357 -5.87 2.48 3.09
N THR A 358 -4.56 2.73 3.12
CA THR A 358 -3.50 1.78 2.75
C THR A 358 -3.64 0.44 3.46
N ASP A 359 -3.78 0.42 4.78
CA ASP A 359 -3.84 -0.82 5.55
C ASP A 359 -5.22 -1.48 5.52
N LYS A 360 -6.33 -0.71 5.57
CA LYS A 360 -7.70 -1.22 5.52
C LYS A 360 -8.02 -1.93 4.20
N THR A 361 -7.63 -1.32 3.08
CA THR A 361 -7.89 -1.85 1.74
C THR A 361 -6.74 -2.68 1.20
N SER A 362 -5.58 -2.62 1.88
CA SER A 362 -4.35 -3.27 1.43
C SER A 362 -3.77 -2.67 0.14
N GLN A 363 -3.86 -1.33 -0.03
CA GLN A 363 -3.44 -0.64 -1.25
C GLN A 363 -1.90 -0.70 -1.41
N ASP A 364 -1.45 -1.29 -2.53
CA ASP A 364 -0.03 -1.53 -2.76
C ASP A 364 0.70 -0.24 -3.17
N LEU A 365 0.16 0.51 -4.14
CA LEU A 365 0.78 1.75 -4.63
C LEU A 365 1.01 2.78 -3.51
N HIS A 366 0.05 2.93 -2.60
CA HIS A 366 0.18 3.87 -1.48
C HIS A 366 1.33 3.48 -0.54
N ALA A 367 1.50 2.17 -0.27
CA ALA A 367 2.63 1.69 0.53
C ALA A 367 3.98 1.93 -0.16
N GLU A 368 4.03 1.79 -1.50
CA GLU A 368 5.23 2.11 -2.27
C GLU A 368 5.56 3.60 -2.22
N LEU A 369 4.57 4.47 -2.41
CA LEU A 369 4.77 5.92 -2.34
C LEU A 369 5.23 6.36 -0.95
N LEU A 370 4.71 5.76 0.13
CA LEU A 370 5.22 5.97 1.48
C LEU A 370 6.68 5.52 1.62
N LEU A 371 7.06 4.36 1.04
CA LEU A 371 8.45 3.89 1.04
C LEU A 371 9.38 4.88 0.34
N HIS A 372 8.97 5.38 -0.83
CA HIS A 372 9.73 6.38 -1.58
C HIS A 372 9.85 7.71 -0.82
N ALA A 373 8.76 8.17 -0.20
CA ALA A 373 8.76 9.37 0.65
C ALA A 373 9.71 9.22 1.86
N ILE A 374 9.71 8.07 2.53
CA ILE A 374 10.67 7.74 3.60
C ILE A 374 12.10 7.83 3.09
N GLY A 375 12.37 7.32 1.88
CA GLY A 375 13.69 7.40 1.24
C GLY A 375 14.15 8.84 0.96
N GLY A 376 13.21 9.73 0.66
CA GLY A 376 13.47 11.15 0.38
C GLY A 376 13.86 11.99 1.59
N VAL A 377 13.70 11.47 2.83
CA VAL A 377 14.16 12.15 4.05
C VAL A 377 15.70 12.18 4.14
N ALA A 378 16.37 11.17 3.61
CA ALA A 378 17.82 11.13 3.57
C ALA A 378 18.35 12.11 2.52
N PRO A 379 19.27 13.05 2.88
CA PRO A 379 19.78 14.05 1.95
C PRO A 379 20.36 13.42 0.67
N CYS A 380 19.97 13.93 -0.49
CA CYS A 380 20.47 13.52 -1.82
C CYS A 380 20.17 12.06 -2.24
N TRP A 381 19.21 11.40 -1.60
CA TRP A 381 18.84 10.02 -1.94
C TRP A 381 17.64 9.91 -2.89
N HIS A 382 17.06 11.04 -3.29
CA HIS A 382 15.99 11.18 -4.29
C HIS A 382 14.79 10.25 -4.13
N GLY A 383 14.57 9.67 -2.92
CA GLY A 383 13.40 8.82 -2.69
C GLY A 383 13.37 7.54 -3.55
N SER A 384 14.51 6.90 -3.82
CA SER A 384 14.54 5.61 -4.52
C SER A 384 14.02 4.47 -3.63
N THR A 385 13.57 3.38 -4.23
CA THR A 385 13.16 2.16 -3.53
C THR A 385 14.22 1.68 -2.54
N VAL A 386 15.49 1.62 -2.96
CA VAL A 386 16.57 1.19 -2.08
C VAL A 386 16.83 2.17 -0.94
N ALA A 387 16.64 3.48 -1.16
CA ALA A 387 16.75 4.47 -0.11
C ALA A 387 15.66 4.27 0.95
N GLY A 388 14.41 4.10 0.52
CA GLY A 388 13.28 3.78 1.40
C GLY A 388 13.51 2.51 2.19
N ALA A 389 13.87 1.42 1.53
CA ALA A 389 14.13 0.13 2.17
C ALA A 389 15.29 0.22 3.20
N ARG A 390 16.34 1.01 2.94
CA ARG A 390 17.43 1.26 3.91
C ARG A 390 16.95 2.05 5.12
N MET A 391 16.10 3.06 4.91
CA MET A 391 15.52 3.84 6.01
C MET A 391 14.61 2.96 6.88
N VAL A 392 13.75 2.14 6.28
CA VAL A 392 12.93 1.16 6.99
C VAL A 392 13.82 0.18 7.77
N ARG A 393 14.88 -0.37 7.13
CA ARG A 393 15.84 -1.24 7.80
C ARG A 393 16.49 -0.57 9.02
N ALA A 394 16.97 0.65 8.87
CA ALA A 394 17.61 1.38 9.96
C ALA A 394 16.62 1.68 11.11
N PHE A 395 15.39 2.05 10.79
CA PHE A 395 14.30 2.22 11.75
C PHE A 395 14.02 0.94 12.55
N LEU A 396 13.93 -0.22 11.88
CA LEU A 396 13.65 -1.50 12.53
C LEU A 396 14.79 -1.94 13.45
N ILE A 397 16.04 -1.76 13.03
CA ILE A 397 17.22 -2.04 13.88
C ILE A 397 17.20 -1.14 15.12
N ARG A 398 16.90 0.16 14.95
CA ARG A 398 16.74 1.09 16.08
C ARG A 398 15.59 0.69 17.01
N ALA A 399 14.51 0.13 16.48
CA ALA A 399 13.39 -0.42 17.25
C ALA A 399 13.75 -1.72 18.02
N GLY A 400 14.96 -2.25 17.83
CA GLY A 400 15.47 -3.44 18.51
C GLY A 400 15.19 -4.75 17.78
N ILE A 401 14.77 -4.70 16.51
CA ILE A 401 14.52 -5.89 15.69
C ILE A 401 15.86 -6.37 15.08
N GLY A 402 16.09 -7.67 15.10
CA GLY A 402 17.33 -8.26 14.58
C GLY A 402 17.50 -8.01 13.09
N PRO A 403 18.71 -7.59 12.63
CA PRO A 403 18.93 -7.22 11.23
C PRO A 403 18.77 -8.37 10.23
N ASP A 404 18.78 -9.61 10.69
CA ASP A 404 18.62 -10.82 9.86
C ASP A 404 17.20 -11.40 9.96
N ASP A 405 16.30 -10.74 10.70
CA ASP A 405 14.91 -11.16 10.89
C ASP A 405 13.97 -10.65 9.81
N PHE A 406 14.44 -9.81 8.90
CA PHE A 406 13.63 -9.22 7.83
C PHE A 406 14.49 -8.82 6.62
N LEU A 407 13.84 -8.80 5.47
CA LEU A 407 14.37 -8.31 4.19
C LEU A 407 13.19 -7.82 3.36
N PHE A 408 13.18 -6.54 2.97
CA PHE A 408 12.15 -5.95 2.14
C PHE A 408 12.75 -5.40 0.84
N TYR A 409 12.16 -5.78 -0.29
CA TYR A 409 12.47 -5.28 -1.63
C TYR A 409 11.52 -4.18 -2.06
N ASP A 410 10.35 -4.12 -1.42
CA ASP A 410 9.32 -3.13 -1.67
C ASP A 410 8.64 -2.67 -0.37
N GLY A 411 7.64 -1.79 -0.49
CA GLY A 411 6.88 -1.29 0.64
C GLY A 411 5.56 -2.00 0.87
N SER A 412 5.05 -2.68 -0.14
CA SER A 412 3.70 -3.26 -0.17
C SER A 412 3.66 -4.74 0.22
N GLY A 413 4.74 -5.46 -0.06
CA GLY A 413 4.81 -6.92 0.06
C GLY A 413 4.29 -7.65 -1.18
N LEU A 414 4.18 -6.97 -2.33
CA LEU A 414 3.90 -7.59 -3.61
C LEU A 414 5.11 -8.41 -4.09
N SER A 415 6.32 -8.01 -3.71
CA SER A 415 7.54 -8.75 -3.99
C SER A 415 7.54 -10.12 -3.32
N SER A 416 7.67 -11.19 -4.12
CA SER A 416 7.85 -12.55 -3.62
C SER A 416 9.21 -12.78 -2.94
N HIS A 417 10.12 -11.82 -3.00
CA HIS A 417 11.44 -11.84 -2.35
C HIS A 417 11.45 -11.21 -0.94
N ASP A 418 10.37 -10.57 -0.53
CA ASP A 418 10.24 -10.07 0.83
C ASP A 418 10.19 -11.21 1.82
N LEU A 419 10.91 -11.06 2.92
CA LEU A 419 11.03 -12.08 3.95
C LEU A 419 10.97 -11.44 5.34
N VAL A 420 10.24 -12.08 6.26
CA VAL A 420 10.17 -11.64 7.66
C VAL A 420 9.98 -12.84 8.59
N THR A 421 10.54 -12.75 9.80
CA THR A 421 10.24 -13.73 10.84
C THR A 421 8.97 -13.33 11.61
N PRO A 422 8.14 -14.27 12.06
CA PRO A 422 6.98 -13.96 12.92
C PRO A 422 7.35 -13.17 14.18
N ARG A 423 8.52 -13.45 14.77
CA ARG A 423 9.01 -12.71 15.95
C ARG A 423 9.34 -11.25 15.61
N ALA A 424 9.90 -10.95 14.45
CA ALA A 424 10.15 -9.57 14.03
C ALA A 424 8.85 -8.76 13.95
N THR A 425 7.80 -9.37 13.43
CA THR A 425 6.47 -8.74 13.35
C THR A 425 5.91 -8.47 14.76
N THR A 426 5.96 -9.44 15.67
CA THR A 426 5.48 -9.22 17.05
C THR A 426 6.34 -8.20 17.80
N GLN A 427 7.64 -8.15 17.55
CA GLN A 427 8.54 -7.12 18.11
C GLN A 427 8.19 -5.71 17.60
N LEU A 428 7.91 -5.56 16.29
CA LEU A 428 7.43 -4.30 15.73
C LEU A 428 6.13 -3.85 16.38
N LEU A 429 5.15 -4.75 16.51
CA LEU A 429 3.85 -4.45 17.12
C LEU A 429 3.99 -4.04 18.61
N ALA A 430 4.88 -4.72 19.37
CA ALA A 430 5.21 -4.35 20.75
C ALA A 430 5.92 -3.00 20.85
N TYR A 431 6.80 -2.69 19.91
CA TYR A 431 7.45 -1.38 19.81
C TYR A 431 6.43 -0.28 19.48
N ALA A 432 5.58 -0.51 18.46
CA ALA A 432 4.55 0.43 18.04
C ALA A 432 3.59 0.80 19.18
N ALA A 433 3.20 -0.17 20.00
CA ALA A 433 2.30 0.04 21.14
C ALA A 433 2.84 1.05 22.18
N LYS A 434 4.13 1.34 22.17
CA LYS A 434 4.80 2.29 23.08
C LYS A 434 5.05 3.67 22.45
N GLN A 435 4.66 3.85 21.17
CA GLN A 435 4.97 5.08 20.43
C GLN A 435 3.83 6.10 20.48
N PRO A 436 4.12 7.40 20.38
CA PRO A 436 3.09 8.45 20.40
C PRO A 436 2.12 8.36 19.22
N TRP A 437 2.53 7.77 18.09
CA TRP A 437 1.70 7.55 16.89
C TRP A 437 0.90 6.23 16.93
N PHE A 438 0.93 5.48 18.02
CA PHE A 438 0.27 4.18 18.13
C PHE A 438 -1.23 4.23 17.82
N ALA A 439 -1.91 5.30 18.23
CA ALA A 439 -3.34 5.45 17.96
C ALA A 439 -3.64 5.48 16.45
N ASN A 440 -2.82 6.20 15.65
CA ASN A 440 -2.94 6.26 14.20
C ASN A 440 -2.65 4.88 13.58
N PHE A 441 -1.57 4.22 14.00
CA PHE A 441 -1.19 2.89 13.50
C PHE A 441 -2.27 1.83 13.78
N LYS A 442 -2.79 1.78 15.01
CA LYS A 442 -3.84 0.81 15.37
C LYS A 442 -5.15 1.09 14.64
N ALA A 443 -5.52 2.36 14.45
CA ALA A 443 -6.74 2.74 13.72
C ALA A 443 -6.68 2.34 12.23
N ALA A 444 -5.48 2.25 11.67
CA ALA A 444 -5.26 1.83 10.28
C ALA A 444 -5.52 0.34 10.06
N LEU A 445 -5.39 -0.51 11.09
CA LEU A 445 -5.55 -1.94 10.93
C LEU A 445 -7.00 -2.33 10.64
N PRO A 446 -7.27 -3.27 9.69
CA PRO A 446 -8.57 -3.91 9.52
C PRO A 446 -9.11 -4.47 10.82
N ILE A 447 -10.43 -4.39 11.02
CA ILE A 447 -11.10 -4.85 12.24
C ILE A 447 -11.98 -6.05 11.92
N GLY A 448 -11.75 -7.16 12.60
CA GLY A 448 -12.50 -8.39 12.42
C GLY A 448 -14.00 -8.20 12.56
N GLY A 449 -14.78 -8.62 11.55
CA GLY A 449 -16.23 -8.51 11.50
C GLY A 449 -16.78 -7.07 11.40
N VAL A 450 -15.92 -6.07 11.12
CA VAL A 450 -16.30 -4.65 11.11
C VAL A 450 -15.91 -3.96 9.83
N ASP A 451 -14.62 -3.95 9.48
CA ASP A 451 -14.13 -3.17 8.34
C ASP A 451 -12.89 -3.75 7.65
N GLY A 452 -12.51 -3.12 6.55
CA GLY A 452 -11.32 -3.42 5.77
C GLY A 452 -11.33 -4.86 5.24
N SER A 453 -10.15 -5.44 5.05
CA SER A 453 -9.99 -6.81 4.55
C SER A 453 -10.47 -7.90 5.54
N LEU A 454 -10.89 -7.52 6.75
CA LEU A 454 -11.45 -8.42 7.77
C LEU A 454 -12.97 -8.29 7.96
N THR A 455 -13.66 -7.48 7.15
CA THR A 455 -15.13 -7.27 7.25
C THR A 455 -15.92 -8.58 7.33
N ASN A 456 -15.54 -9.58 6.54
CA ASN A 456 -16.22 -10.88 6.45
C ASN A 456 -15.52 -12.00 7.23
N ARG A 457 -14.59 -11.67 8.14
CA ARG A 457 -13.90 -12.62 9.02
C ARG A 457 -14.24 -12.31 10.46
N PHE A 458 -14.28 -13.34 11.31
CA PHE A 458 -14.63 -13.20 12.74
C PHE A 458 -16.06 -12.65 12.98
N THR A 459 -17.00 -12.92 12.03
CA THR A 459 -18.35 -12.36 12.01
C THR A 459 -19.35 -13.09 12.91
N GLY A 460 -18.99 -14.22 13.48
CA GLY A 460 -19.79 -14.84 14.50
C GLY A 460 -20.63 -16.04 14.13
N GLN A 461 -20.52 -16.60 12.94
CA GLN A 461 -21.18 -17.89 12.66
C GLN A 461 -20.45 -19.04 13.39
N ASP A 462 -19.12 -19.02 13.42
CA ASP A 462 -18.29 -20.00 14.11
C ASP A 462 -17.56 -19.41 15.34
N GLU A 463 -17.41 -18.09 15.42
CA GLU A 463 -16.65 -17.38 16.46
C GLU A 463 -17.25 -16.02 16.83
N PRO A 464 -18.48 -15.98 17.38
CA PRO A 464 -19.29 -14.77 17.56
C PRO A 464 -18.69 -13.71 18.46
N GLN A 465 -17.69 -14.05 19.24
CA GLN A 465 -17.14 -13.18 20.28
C GLN A 465 -15.92 -12.39 19.84
N LEU A 466 -15.41 -12.57 18.60
CA LEU A 466 -14.19 -11.94 18.11
C LEU A 466 -14.44 -10.70 17.23
N SER A 467 -15.70 -10.47 16.81
CA SER A 467 -16.05 -9.24 16.09
C SER A 467 -15.68 -8.00 16.92
N GLY A 468 -14.94 -7.07 16.31
CA GLY A 468 -14.44 -5.85 16.97
C GLY A 468 -13.25 -6.06 17.91
N LYS A 469 -12.73 -7.29 18.06
CA LYS A 469 -11.61 -7.61 18.97
C LYS A 469 -10.30 -7.91 18.26
N VAL A 470 -10.32 -8.19 16.96
CA VAL A 470 -9.13 -8.46 16.15
C VAL A 470 -8.82 -7.22 15.32
N PHE A 471 -7.64 -6.64 15.50
CA PHE A 471 -7.11 -5.51 14.75
C PHE A 471 -5.87 -6.01 14.01
N ALA A 472 -6.00 -6.42 12.76
CA ALA A 472 -4.90 -7.12 12.10
C ALA A 472 -4.83 -6.86 10.60
N LYS A 473 -3.60 -6.80 10.09
CA LYS A 473 -3.30 -6.74 8.67
C LYS A 473 -3.32 -8.14 8.08
N THR A 474 -4.04 -8.32 6.99
CA THR A 474 -4.00 -9.51 6.15
C THR A 474 -2.84 -9.46 5.16
N GLY A 475 -2.38 -10.60 4.68
CA GLY A 475 -1.48 -10.75 3.55
C GLY A 475 -1.86 -11.95 2.69
N THR A 476 -1.76 -11.81 1.38
CA THR A 476 -2.00 -12.88 0.42
C THR A 476 -1.11 -12.65 -0.79
N LEU A 477 -0.30 -13.63 -1.13
CA LEU A 477 0.57 -13.61 -2.31
C LEU A 477 0.81 -15.04 -2.77
N GLY A 478 0.32 -15.43 -3.97
CA GLY A 478 0.48 -16.78 -4.48
C GLY A 478 0.15 -17.84 -3.44
N GLU A 479 1.14 -18.60 -3.02
CA GLU A 479 1.06 -19.67 -2.01
C GLU A 479 1.41 -19.19 -0.60
N SER A 480 1.24 -17.89 -0.29
CA SER A 480 1.53 -17.31 1.03
C SER A 480 0.31 -16.63 1.63
N ARG A 481 0.11 -16.81 2.93
CA ARG A 481 -0.93 -16.17 3.74
C ARG A 481 -0.33 -15.57 5.00
N ALA A 482 -0.83 -14.42 5.39
CA ALA A 482 -0.40 -13.75 6.61
C ALA A 482 -1.57 -13.10 7.35
N LEU A 483 -1.48 -13.08 8.66
CA LEU A 483 -2.35 -12.30 9.54
C LEU A 483 -1.56 -11.91 10.79
N SER A 484 -1.39 -10.60 11.02
CA SER A 484 -0.62 -10.11 12.16
C SER A 484 -1.24 -8.83 12.72
N GLY A 485 -1.22 -8.68 14.06
CA GLY A 485 -1.82 -7.53 14.71
C GLY A 485 -2.08 -7.71 16.19
N TYR A 486 -3.13 -7.08 16.68
CA TYR A 486 -3.57 -7.04 18.07
C TYR A 486 -4.88 -7.80 18.25
N LEU A 487 -4.99 -8.54 19.34
CA LEU A 487 -6.16 -9.31 19.73
C LEU A 487 -6.57 -8.91 21.15
N THR A 488 -7.83 -8.53 21.36
CA THR A 488 -8.40 -8.45 22.70
C THR A 488 -8.94 -9.82 23.11
N ALA A 489 -8.24 -10.51 24.01
CA ALA A 489 -8.62 -11.81 24.53
C ALA A 489 -9.91 -11.75 25.37
N PHE A 490 -10.50 -12.91 25.71
CA PHE A 490 -11.74 -12.95 26.50
C PHE A 490 -11.56 -12.46 27.94
N SER A 491 -10.34 -12.50 28.47
CA SER A 491 -10.01 -11.87 29.76
C SER A 491 -10.01 -10.34 29.70
N GLY A 492 -10.04 -9.73 28.50
CA GLY A 492 -9.84 -8.30 28.28
C GLY A 492 -8.38 -7.90 28.05
N GLN A 493 -7.43 -8.84 28.15
CA GLN A 493 -6.02 -8.56 27.86
C GLN A 493 -5.81 -8.35 26.36
N THR A 494 -4.99 -7.35 25.99
CA THR A 494 -4.53 -7.19 24.61
C THR A 494 -3.27 -8.03 24.38
N LEU A 495 -3.31 -8.86 23.38
CA LEU A 495 -2.22 -9.70 22.90
C LEU A 495 -1.75 -9.24 21.52
N ILE A 496 -0.53 -9.62 21.18
CA ILE A 496 0.07 -9.43 19.86
C ILE A 496 0.24 -10.80 19.21
N PHE A 497 -0.02 -10.89 17.91
CA PHE A 497 0.21 -12.11 17.17
C PHE A 497 0.74 -11.86 15.76
N SER A 498 1.50 -12.82 15.24
CA SER A 498 1.90 -12.94 13.84
C SER A 498 1.78 -14.40 13.42
N ILE A 499 0.97 -14.66 12.40
CA ILE A 499 0.71 -15.99 11.83
C ILE A 499 1.01 -15.89 10.33
N LEU A 500 2.02 -16.64 9.89
CA LEU A 500 2.48 -16.69 8.51
C LEU A 500 2.43 -18.14 8.04
N ALA A 501 1.94 -18.36 6.81
CA ALA A 501 1.86 -19.68 6.20
C ALA A 501 2.35 -19.59 4.75
N ASP A 502 3.41 -20.33 4.44
CA ASP A 502 4.00 -20.40 3.12
C ASP A 502 3.84 -21.77 2.48
N ASN A 503 3.93 -21.79 1.14
CA ASN A 503 3.90 -23.04 0.35
C ASN A 503 2.61 -23.85 0.53
N HIS A 504 1.47 -23.17 0.73
CA HIS A 504 0.17 -23.85 0.70
C HIS A 504 -0.20 -24.25 -0.74
N PRO A 505 -0.97 -25.34 -0.94
CA PRO A 505 -1.40 -25.74 -2.28
C PRO A 505 -2.25 -24.63 -2.94
N PRO A 506 -2.03 -24.35 -4.24
CA PRO A 506 -2.80 -23.34 -4.98
C PRO A 506 -4.32 -23.60 -4.88
N GLY A 507 -5.10 -22.51 -4.75
CA GLY A 507 -6.57 -22.58 -4.72
C GLY A 507 -7.18 -23.07 -3.41
N THR A 508 -6.38 -23.36 -2.37
CA THR A 508 -6.91 -23.74 -1.05
C THR A 508 -7.23 -22.51 -0.19
N THR A 509 -8.23 -22.65 0.69
CA THR A 509 -8.57 -21.67 1.74
C THR A 509 -8.42 -22.25 3.14
N THR A 510 -7.90 -23.47 3.25
CA THR A 510 -7.76 -24.20 4.52
C THR A 510 -6.83 -23.46 5.49
N ASP A 511 -5.75 -22.90 4.99
CA ASP A 511 -4.79 -22.06 5.73
C ASP A 511 -5.45 -20.84 6.35
N ARG A 512 -6.40 -20.19 5.66
CA ARG A 512 -7.18 -19.07 6.20
C ARG A 512 -8.06 -19.51 7.37
N ALA A 513 -8.76 -20.64 7.24
CA ALA A 513 -9.59 -21.18 8.31
C ALA A 513 -8.74 -21.59 9.54
N LEU A 514 -7.57 -22.19 9.32
CA LEU A 514 -6.65 -22.54 10.40
C LEU A 514 -6.11 -21.27 11.11
N THR A 515 -5.81 -20.22 10.36
CA THR A 515 -5.41 -18.92 10.93
C THR A 515 -6.49 -18.36 11.85
N ASP A 516 -7.77 -18.38 11.44
CA ASP A 516 -8.89 -17.89 12.25
C ASP A 516 -9.07 -18.73 13.52
N GLN A 517 -8.92 -20.04 13.44
CA GLN A 517 -8.96 -20.95 14.60
C GLN A 517 -7.80 -20.69 15.58
N ILE A 518 -6.60 -20.40 15.09
CA ILE A 518 -5.46 -20.03 15.96
C ILE A 518 -5.77 -18.75 16.74
N VAL A 519 -6.33 -17.73 16.09
CA VAL A 519 -6.72 -16.48 16.76
C VAL A 519 -7.80 -16.75 17.83
N ALA A 520 -8.78 -17.60 17.54
CA ALA A 520 -9.84 -17.97 18.47
C ALA A 520 -9.30 -18.74 19.69
N LEU A 521 -8.45 -19.74 19.45
CA LEU A 521 -7.79 -20.48 20.54
C LEU A 521 -6.97 -19.54 21.43
N THR A 522 -6.28 -18.59 20.81
CA THR A 522 -5.49 -17.58 21.55
C THR A 522 -6.38 -16.69 22.41
N ALA A 523 -7.53 -16.22 21.88
CA ALA A 523 -8.49 -15.41 22.62
C ALA A 523 -9.12 -16.15 23.80
N ALA A 524 -9.41 -17.45 23.62
CA ALA A 524 -10.07 -18.27 24.62
C ALA A 524 -9.14 -18.72 25.77
N ALA A 525 -7.84 -18.84 25.49
CA ALA A 525 -6.85 -19.30 26.47
C ALA A 525 -6.27 -18.18 27.35
N ASN A 526 -6.51 -16.93 27.02
CA ASN A 526 -5.94 -15.75 27.68
C ASN A 526 -7.05 -14.69 28.04
#